data_a52e49ff8d67fbfe2b8f68f9e7c1e113
#
_entry.id   a52e49ff8d67fbfe2b8f68f9e7c1e113
#
_cell.length_a   1.000
_cell.length_b   1.000
_cell.length_c   1.000
_cell.angle_alpha   90.00
_cell.angle_beta   90.00
_cell.angle_gamma   90.00
#
_symmetry.space_group_name_H-M   'P 1'
#
loop_
_entity.id
_entity.type
_entity.pdbx_description
1 polymer ?
#
loop_
_entity_poly.entity_id
_entity_poly.type
_entity_poly.pdbx_seq_one_letter_code
_entity_poly.pdbx_strand_id
1 'polypeptide(L)'
;AHDTIRPMQTPSPEPKEPLDALVQRGLVQLRTLSPQAAALLEDAAFTARVTAVIVASDFALETLRRQPGLLEKFASDNGAATFAPPVLFSDDPTSWPGQLRRYRAAESTRLVWRDVLGLDDVDAILAGSTRLAETCLQTALDALEVEFAQRHGHVRASDGTLQRLVVFGLGKLGGGELNFSSDIDLVYAYPEGGESDGA
;
A
#
# COMPACT_ATOMS: atom_id res chain seq x y z
N ALA A 1 -12.03 -4.95 -59.35
CA ALA A 1 -12.12 -3.94 -58.26
C ALA A 1 -11.01 -4.26 -57.28
N HIS A 2 -9.95 -3.44 -57.25
CA HIS A 2 -8.86 -3.55 -56.29
C HIS A 2 -9.24 -2.63 -55.09
N ASP A 3 -9.60 -3.24 -53.97
CA ASP A 3 -9.78 -2.52 -52.71
C ASP A 3 -8.41 -2.09 -52.18
N THR A 4 -8.12 -0.81 -52.23
CA THR A 4 -6.91 -0.21 -51.72
C THR A 4 -7.09 -0.05 -50.19
N ILE A 5 -6.48 -0.94 -49.38
CA ILE A 5 -6.42 -0.84 -47.95
C ILE A 5 -5.65 0.45 -47.56
N ARG A 6 -6.32 1.45 -47.01
CA ARG A 6 -5.65 2.64 -46.43
C ARG A 6 -4.82 2.19 -45.21
N PRO A 7 -3.53 2.58 -45.10
CA PRO A 7 -2.76 2.31 -43.90
C PRO A 7 -3.37 3.07 -42.72
N MET A 8 -3.57 2.35 -41.60
CA MET A 8 -3.99 2.92 -40.32
C MET A 8 -2.88 3.89 -39.84
N GLN A 9 -3.21 5.18 -39.77
CA GLN A 9 -2.30 6.16 -39.17
C GLN A 9 -2.26 5.88 -37.66
N THR A 10 -1.10 5.44 -37.17
CA THR A 10 -0.82 5.43 -35.73
C THR A 10 -0.82 6.88 -35.23
N PRO A 11 -1.58 7.19 -34.17
CA PRO A 11 -1.55 8.54 -33.61
C PRO A 11 -0.11 8.87 -33.16
N SER A 12 0.38 10.04 -33.54
CA SER A 12 1.64 10.56 -33.06
C SER A 12 1.61 10.63 -31.55
N PRO A 13 2.68 10.18 -30.82
CA PRO A 13 2.71 10.33 -29.38
C PRO A 13 2.60 11.80 -29.02
N GLU A 14 1.66 12.11 -28.11
CA GLU A 14 1.53 13.47 -27.56
C GLU A 14 2.88 13.91 -26.96
N PRO A 15 3.28 15.18 -27.15
CA PRO A 15 4.51 15.67 -26.57
C PRO A 15 4.48 15.50 -25.05
N LYS A 16 5.41 14.74 -24.50
CA LYS A 16 5.53 14.55 -23.05
C LYS A 16 5.79 15.91 -22.41
N GLU A 17 4.98 16.25 -21.42
CA GLU A 17 5.17 17.48 -20.63
C GLU A 17 6.58 17.49 -20.01
N PRO A 18 7.27 18.65 -20.00
CA PRO A 18 8.58 18.77 -19.35
C PRO A 18 8.49 18.37 -17.86
N LEU A 19 9.50 17.67 -17.35
CA LEU A 19 9.56 17.19 -15.97
C LEU A 19 9.33 18.32 -14.95
N ASP A 20 9.95 19.49 -15.20
CA ASP A 20 9.78 20.67 -14.34
C ASP A 20 8.32 21.13 -14.22
N ALA A 21 7.57 21.08 -15.33
CA ALA A 21 6.16 21.44 -15.32
C ALA A 21 5.31 20.44 -14.53
N LEU A 22 5.61 19.14 -14.65
CA LEU A 22 4.97 18.08 -13.85
C LEU A 22 5.23 18.29 -12.36
N VAL A 23 6.48 18.56 -11.98
CA VAL A 23 6.88 18.82 -10.59
C VAL A 23 6.17 20.04 -10.04
N GLN A 24 6.19 21.16 -10.76
CA GLN A 24 5.54 22.40 -10.33
C GLN A 24 4.03 22.20 -10.15
N ARG A 25 3.39 21.49 -11.07
CA ARG A 25 1.97 21.14 -10.93
C ARG A 25 1.70 20.26 -9.71
N GLY A 26 2.53 19.25 -9.45
CA GLY A 26 2.45 18.40 -8.26
C GLY A 26 2.56 19.22 -6.96
N LEU A 27 3.56 20.09 -6.86
CA LEU A 27 3.76 20.96 -5.69
C LEU A 27 2.60 21.94 -5.49
N VAL A 28 2.06 22.55 -6.56
CA VAL A 28 0.88 23.41 -6.48
C VAL A 28 -0.32 22.63 -5.96
N GLN A 29 -0.55 21.42 -6.47
CA GLN A 29 -1.64 20.56 -6.00
C GLN A 29 -1.49 20.24 -4.50
N LEU A 30 -0.29 19.88 -4.04
CA LEU A 30 -0.06 19.59 -2.63
C LEU A 30 -0.27 20.82 -1.74
N ARG A 31 0.17 22.01 -2.15
CA ARG A 31 -0.06 23.27 -1.41
C ARG A 31 -1.54 23.62 -1.26
N THR A 32 -2.38 23.26 -2.22
CA THR A 32 -3.80 23.56 -2.19
C THR A 32 -4.65 22.61 -1.32
N LEU A 33 -4.06 21.53 -0.79
CA LEU A 33 -4.79 20.52 -0.02
C LEU A 33 -5.21 21.03 1.37
N SER A 34 -4.33 21.78 2.05
CA SER A 34 -4.59 22.34 3.36
C SER A 34 -3.65 23.51 3.67
N PRO A 35 -4.02 24.43 4.59
CA PRO A 35 -3.10 25.48 5.08
C PRO A 35 -1.80 24.90 5.67
N GLN A 36 -1.89 23.76 6.34
CA GLN A 36 -0.73 23.07 6.92
C GLN A 36 0.22 22.58 5.83
N ALA A 37 -0.29 21.93 4.78
CA ALA A 37 0.51 21.50 3.65
C ALA A 37 1.18 22.69 2.94
N ALA A 38 0.47 23.81 2.78
CA ALA A 38 1.04 25.03 2.23
C ALA A 38 2.21 25.55 3.08
N ALA A 39 2.03 25.65 4.38
CA ALA A 39 3.06 26.13 5.31
C ALA A 39 4.29 25.22 5.35
N LEU A 40 4.11 23.89 5.34
CA LEU A 40 5.23 22.94 5.28
C LEU A 40 6.05 23.09 3.99
N LEU A 41 5.38 23.36 2.87
CA LEU A 41 6.01 23.53 1.57
C LEU A 41 6.59 24.96 1.34
N GLU A 42 6.60 25.84 2.35
CA GLU A 42 7.40 27.06 2.39
C GLU A 42 8.85 26.76 2.80
N ASP A 43 9.10 25.70 3.56
CA ASP A 43 10.45 25.24 3.89
C ASP A 43 11.12 24.66 2.63
N ALA A 44 12.22 25.30 2.18
CA ALA A 44 12.90 24.92 0.95
C ALA A 44 13.53 23.52 1.04
N ALA A 45 14.03 23.11 2.22
CA ALA A 45 14.64 21.80 2.42
C ALA A 45 13.59 20.68 2.41
N PHE A 46 12.41 20.91 3.02
CA PHE A 46 11.32 19.97 2.94
C PHE A 46 10.75 19.87 1.52
N THR A 47 10.55 21.01 0.85
CA THR A 47 10.09 21.05 -0.54
C THR A 47 11.05 20.31 -1.48
N ALA A 48 12.36 20.42 -1.28
CA ALA A 48 13.33 19.64 -2.06
C ALA A 48 13.17 18.12 -1.86
N ARG A 49 12.94 17.67 -0.61
CA ARG A 49 12.66 16.25 -0.32
C ARG A 49 11.37 15.77 -0.97
N VAL A 50 10.28 16.52 -0.83
CA VAL A 50 8.99 16.22 -1.50
C VAL A 50 9.19 16.15 -3.00
N THR A 51 9.92 17.10 -3.60
CA THR A 51 10.22 17.12 -5.03
C THR A 51 10.94 15.85 -5.47
N ALA A 52 12.00 15.44 -4.77
CA ALA A 52 12.71 14.20 -5.09
C ALA A 52 11.78 12.99 -5.11
N VAL A 53 10.89 12.88 -4.12
CA VAL A 53 9.96 11.76 -4.01
C VAL A 53 8.89 11.77 -5.11
N ILE A 54 8.29 12.92 -5.43
CA ILE A 54 7.25 12.99 -6.47
C ILE A 54 7.82 12.85 -7.89
N VAL A 55 9.09 13.19 -8.10
CA VAL A 55 9.79 12.89 -9.36
C VAL A 55 10.02 11.39 -9.53
N ALA A 56 10.35 10.70 -8.44
CA ALA A 56 10.64 9.27 -8.45
C ALA A 56 9.39 8.39 -8.49
N SER A 57 8.22 8.90 -8.03
CA SER A 57 7.03 8.08 -7.85
C SER A 57 5.72 8.85 -7.98
N ASP A 58 5.01 8.62 -9.09
CA ASP A 58 3.63 9.10 -9.29
C ASP A 58 2.67 8.53 -8.23
N PHE A 59 2.93 7.29 -7.79
CA PHE A 59 2.17 6.66 -6.71
C PHE A 59 2.29 7.44 -5.40
N ALA A 60 3.50 7.91 -5.06
CA ALA A 60 3.71 8.71 -3.87
C ALA A 60 2.99 10.06 -3.97
N LEU A 61 3.06 10.76 -5.11
CA LEU A 61 2.32 12.00 -5.32
C LEU A 61 0.82 11.80 -5.13
N GLU A 62 0.25 10.78 -5.77
CA GLU A 62 -1.19 10.51 -5.67
C GLU A 62 -1.61 10.13 -4.24
N THR A 63 -0.77 9.40 -3.51
CA THR A 63 -1.03 9.07 -2.11
C THR A 63 -0.97 10.31 -1.22
N LEU A 64 0.02 11.18 -1.38
CA LEU A 64 0.12 12.45 -0.65
C LEU A 64 -1.10 13.35 -0.90
N ARG A 65 -1.62 13.36 -2.14
CA ARG A 65 -2.85 14.09 -2.47
C ARG A 65 -4.07 13.55 -1.74
N ARG A 66 -4.20 12.22 -1.63
CA ARG A 66 -5.34 11.56 -0.97
C ARG A 66 -5.22 11.55 0.55
N GLN A 67 -4.00 11.65 1.06
CA GLN A 67 -3.69 11.57 2.49
C GLN A 67 -2.72 12.71 2.89
N PRO A 68 -3.16 13.98 2.89
CA PRO A 68 -2.28 15.14 3.09
C PRO A 68 -1.58 15.15 4.46
N GLY A 69 -2.15 14.51 5.49
CA GLY A 69 -1.50 14.35 6.80
C GLY A 69 -0.17 13.59 6.77
N LEU A 70 0.14 12.87 5.67
CA LEU A 70 1.46 12.26 5.47
C LEU A 70 2.57 13.30 5.34
N LEU A 71 2.29 14.49 4.78
CA LEU A 71 3.28 15.57 4.70
C LEU A 71 3.74 16.02 6.08
N GLU A 72 2.82 16.17 7.03
CA GLU A 72 3.13 16.53 8.42
C GLU A 72 3.99 15.45 9.08
N LYS A 73 3.64 14.20 8.87
CA LYS A 73 4.40 13.06 9.39
C LYS A 73 5.83 13.04 8.84
N PHE A 74 5.98 13.18 7.53
CA PHE A 74 7.32 13.20 6.89
C PHE A 74 8.13 14.45 7.23
N ALA A 75 7.48 15.57 7.47
CA ALA A 75 8.16 16.77 7.96
C ALA A 75 8.70 16.57 9.38
N SER A 76 7.97 15.85 10.25
CA SER A 76 8.34 15.67 11.65
C SER A 76 9.46 14.65 11.88
N ASP A 77 9.45 13.51 11.18
CA ASP A 77 10.36 12.38 11.45
C ASP A 77 11.03 11.76 10.22
N ASN A 78 10.89 12.36 9.04
CA ASN A 78 11.36 11.79 7.77
C ASN A 78 10.86 10.36 7.49
N GLY A 79 9.67 10.02 7.98
CA GLY A 79 9.10 8.69 7.83
C GLY A 79 9.82 7.62 8.67
N ALA A 80 10.47 7.99 9.76
CA ALA A 80 11.17 7.02 10.62
C ALA A 80 10.20 6.06 11.32
N ALA A 81 9.07 6.57 11.81
CA ALA A 81 8.06 5.73 12.44
C ALA A 81 7.11 5.11 11.39
N THR A 82 6.84 3.82 11.53
CA THR A 82 5.82 3.10 10.75
C THR A 82 4.41 3.57 11.12
N PHE A 83 3.47 3.40 10.19
CA PHE A 83 2.05 3.62 10.48
C PHE A 83 1.46 2.40 11.19
N ALA A 84 0.53 2.64 12.11
CA ALA A 84 -0.24 1.56 12.73
C ALA A 84 -1.23 0.96 11.71
N PRO A 85 -1.39 -0.37 11.66
CA PRO A 85 -2.42 -0.99 10.85
C PRO A 85 -3.82 -0.58 11.34
N PRO A 86 -4.83 -0.59 10.45
CA PRO A 86 -6.19 -0.27 10.85
C PRO A 86 -6.76 -1.35 11.79
N VAL A 87 -7.65 -0.94 12.67
CA VAL A 87 -8.51 -1.86 13.41
C VAL A 87 -9.75 -2.13 12.56
N LEU A 88 -9.94 -3.38 12.17
CA LEU A 88 -11.07 -3.80 11.33
C LEU A 88 -12.19 -4.34 12.22
N PHE A 89 -13.30 -3.62 12.29
CA PHE A 89 -14.43 -3.99 13.12
C PHE A 89 -15.39 -4.94 12.36
N SER A 90 -15.86 -5.98 13.02
CA SER A 90 -16.73 -7.02 12.42
C SER A 90 -18.14 -6.53 12.06
N ASP A 91 -18.58 -5.39 12.58
CA ASP A 91 -19.87 -4.76 12.27
C ASP A 91 -19.86 -3.96 10.95
N ASP A 92 -18.68 -3.68 10.38
CA ASP A 92 -18.54 -3.00 9.07
C ASP A 92 -17.48 -3.66 8.17
N PRO A 93 -17.67 -4.91 7.74
CA PRO A 93 -16.70 -5.60 6.87
C PRO A 93 -16.56 -4.95 5.49
N THR A 94 -17.54 -4.17 5.04
CA THR A 94 -17.52 -3.52 3.73
C THR A 94 -16.44 -2.42 3.64
N SER A 95 -16.05 -1.84 4.75
CA SER A 95 -15.01 -0.82 4.85
C SER A 95 -13.57 -1.38 4.83
N TRP A 96 -13.37 -2.66 5.17
CA TRP A 96 -12.05 -3.26 5.35
C TRP A 96 -11.11 -3.10 4.15
N PRO A 97 -11.56 -3.41 2.91
CA PRO A 97 -10.67 -3.25 1.75
C PRO A 97 -10.21 -1.80 1.55
N GLY A 98 -11.08 -0.83 1.88
CA GLY A 98 -10.76 0.59 1.81
C GLY A 98 -9.72 0.99 2.86
N GLN A 99 -9.88 0.53 4.09
CA GLN A 99 -8.96 0.81 5.21
C GLN A 99 -7.58 0.19 4.96
N LEU A 100 -7.52 -1.08 4.53
CA LEU A 100 -6.27 -1.78 4.21
C LEU A 100 -5.55 -1.12 3.03
N ARG A 101 -6.26 -0.75 1.96
CA ARG A 101 -5.66 -0.01 0.83
C ARG A 101 -5.08 1.34 1.26
N ARG A 102 -5.80 2.07 2.12
CA ARG A 102 -5.33 3.36 2.66
C ARG A 102 -4.06 3.20 3.49
N TYR A 103 -4.05 2.22 4.41
CA TYR A 103 -2.87 1.87 5.22
C TYR A 103 -1.69 1.45 4.34
N ARG A 104 -1.90 0.50 3.43
CA ARG A 104 -0.87 0.05 2.49
C ARG A 104 -0.29 1.22 1.68
N ALA A 105 -1.13 2.12 1.17
CA ALA A 105 -0.67 3.26 0.40
C ALA A 105 0.21 4.21 1.25
N ALA A 106 -0.19 4.50 2.49
CA ALA A 106 0.58 5.34 3.40
C ALA A 106 1.95 4.73 3.71
N GLU A 107 1.98 3.44 4.09
CA GLU A 107 3.22 2.76 4.47
C GLU A 107 4.14 2.53 3.25
N SER A 108 3.59 2.19 2.08
CA SER A 108 4.38 2.13 0.84
C SER A 108 4.98 3.49 0.48
N THR A 109 4.23 4.59 0.67
CA THR A 109 4.76 5.94 0.42
C THR A 109 5.86 6.29 1.42
N ARG A 110 5.77 5.84 2.68
CA ARG A 110 6.85 5.97 3.68
C ARG A 110 8.12 5.25 3.22
N LEU A 111 7.99 4.02 2.74
CA LEU A 111 9.13 3.25 2.23
C LEU A 111 9.76 3.93 1.00
N VAL A 112 8.95 4.40 0.05
CA VAL A 112 9.42 5.18 -1.11
C VAL A 112 10.14 6.45 -0.66
N TRP A 113 9.60 7.16 0.33
CA TRP A 113 10.23 8.35 0.91
C TRP A 113 11.64 8.05 1.43
N ARG A 114 11.78 6.98 2.20
CA ARG A 114 13.05 6.59 2.82
C ARG A 114 14.06 6.08 1.78
N ASP A 115 13.61 5.32 0.80
CA ASP A 115 14.41 4.81 -0.29
C ASP A 115 14.97 5.95 -1.16
N VAL A 116 14.09 6.80 -1.68
CA VAL A 116 14.47 7.91 -2.57
C VAL A 116 15.41 8.92 -1.91
N LEU A 117 15.25 9.13 -0.60
CA LEU A 117 16.10 10.05 0.16
C LEU A 117 17.36 9.37 0.73
N GLY A 118 17.59 8.09 0.44
CA GLY A 118 18.76 7.33 0.92
C GLY A 118 18.81 7.20 2.45
N LEU A 119 17.65 7.14 3.10
CA LEU A 119 17.53 7.02 4.56
C LEU A 119 17.57 5.58 5.05
N ASP A 120 17.28 4.64 4.16
CA ASP A 120 17.37 3.20 4.39
C ASP A 120 18.14 2.54 3.24
N ASP A 121 18.76 1.40 3.50
CA ASP A 121 19.36 0.57 2.46
C ASP A 121 18.33 -0.35 1.79
N VAL A 122 18.74 -1.03 0.72
CA VAL A 122 17.87 -1.90 -0.07
C VAL A 122 17.28 -3.02 0.79
N ASP A 123 18.06 -3.62 1.66
CA ASP A 123 17.61 -4.73 2.52
C ASP A 123 16.52 -4.27 3.49
N ALA A 124 16.67 -3.08 4.08
CA ALA A 124 15.66 -2.49 4.95
C ALA A 124 14.34 -2.18 4.20
N ILE A 125 14.44 -1.72 2.94
CA ILE A 125 13.28 -1.44 2.08
C ILE A 125 12.55 -2.75 1.72
N LEU A 126 13.26 -3.79 1.30
CA LEU A 126 12.68 -5.10 0.98
C LEU A 126 12.01 -5.73 2.20
N ALA A 127 12.69 -5.73 3.35
CA ALA A 127 12.13 -6.18 4.61
C ALA A 127 10.91 -5.35 5.04
N GLY A 128 10.92 -4.04 4.80
CA GLY A 128 9.79 -3.15 5.05
C GLY A 128 8.57 -3.49 4.20
N SER A 129 8.77 -3.74 2.90
CA SER A 129 7.72 -4.14 1.96
C SER A 129 7.13 -5.51 2.32
N THR A 130 7.97 -6.45 2.72
CA THR A 130 7.55 -7.77 3.19
C THR A 130 6.69 -7.64 4.44
N ARG A 131 7.17 -6.93 5.48
CA ARG A 131 6.40 -6.69 6.71
C ARG A 131 5.06 -6.00 6.45
N LEU A 132 5.00 -5.07 5.51
CA LEU A 132 3.75 -4.41 5.12
C LEU A 132 2.73 -5.42 4.57
N ALA A 133 3.16 -6.31 3.67
CA ALA A 133 2.30 -7.35 3.11
C ALA A 133 1.82 -8.31 4.20
N GLU A 134 2.73 -8.81 5.04
CA GLU A 134 2.40 -9.68 6.18
C GLU A 134 1.42 -9.02 7.15
N THR A 135 1.66 -7.74 7.50
CA THR A 135 0.77 -6.98 8.38
C THR A 135 -0.63 -6.83 7.78
N CYS A 136 -0.75 -6.54 6.48
CA CYS A 136 -2.04 -6.45 5.81
C CYS A 136 -2.78 -7.80 5.82
N LEU A 137 -2.06 -8.89 5.53
CA LEU A 137 -2.62 -10.24 5.55
C LEU A 137 -3.09 -10.63 6.95
N GLN A 138 -2.24 -10.46 7.97
CA GLN A 138 -2.58 -10.81 9.34
C GLN A 138 -3.76 -9.99 9.86
N THR A 139 -3.77 -8.66 9.60
CA THR A 139 -4.89 -7.80 9.98
C THR A 139 -6.21 -8.24 9.35
N ALA A 140 -6.17 -8.67 8.07
CA ALA A 140 -7.35 -9.16 7.38
C ALA A 140 -7.80 -10.52 7.93
N LEU A 141 -6.87 -11.44 8.20
CA LEU A 141 -7.16 -12.78 8.74
C LEU A 141 -7.77 -12.68 10.13
N ASP A 142 -7.19 -11.88 11.03
CA ASP A 142 -7.72 -11.71 12.38
C ASP A 142 -9.17 -11.19 12.36
N ALA A 143 -9.46 -10.22 11.48
CA ALA A 143 -10.80 -9.68 11.33
C ALA A 143 -11.78 -10.70 10.74
N LEU A 144 -11.34 -11.48 9.74
CA LEU A 144 -12.14 -12.55 9.13
C LEU A 144 -12.44 -13.66 10.13
N GLU A 145 -11.46 -14.09 10.95
CA GLU A 145 -11.69 -15.11 12.00
C GLU A 145 -12.77 -14.67 12.96
N VAL A 146 -12.75 -13.42 13.41
CA VAL A 146 -13.78 -12.88 14.31
C VAL A 146 -15.15 -12.83 13.64
N GLU A 147 -15.22 -12.32 12.42
CA GLU A 147 -16.47 -12.19 11.67
C GLU A 147 -17.10 -13.55 11.35
N PHE A 148 -16.29 -14.53 10.91
CA PHE A 148 -16.75 -15.88 10.64
C PHE A 148 -17.19 -16.62 11.92
N ALA A 149 -16.44 -16.44 13.01
CA ALA A 149 -16.81 -17.05 14.29
C ALA A 149 -18.16 -16.53 14.81
N GLN A 150 -18.46 -15.23 14.60
CA GLN A 150 -19.75 -14.67 14.98
C GLN A 150 -20.92 -15.24 14.16
N ARG A 151 -20.70 -15.57 12.90
CA ARG A 151 -21.76 -16.08 11.99
C ARG A 151 -21.92 -17.59 12.01
N HIS A 152 -20.83 -18.30 12.16
CA HIS A 152 -20.77 -19.73 11.89
C HIS A 152 -20.20 -20.55 13.07
N GLY A 153 -19.82 -19.88 14.16
CA GLY A 153 -19.05 -20.52 15.23
C GLY A 153 -17.60 -20.79 14.84
N HIS A 154 -16.92 -21.56 15.67
CA HIS A 154 -15.52 -21.90 15.47
C HIS A 154 -15.39 -23.28 14.83
N VAL A 155 -14.46 -23.44 13.90
CA VAL A 155 -14.10 -24.73 13.34
C VAL A 155 -13.21 -25.47 14.33
N ARG A 156 -13.60 -26.71 14.67
CA ARG A 156 -12.84 -27.58 15.59
C ARG A 156 -12.46 -28.89 14.93
N ALA A 157 -11.29 -29.37 15.27
CA ALA A 157 -10.84 -30.72 14.95
C ALA A 157 -11.60 -31.76 15.74
N SER A 158 -11.42 -33.03 15.40
CA SER A 158 -12.04 -34.17 16.07
C SER A 158 -11.71 -34.27 17.56
N ASP A 159 -10.58 -33.75 17.99
CA ASP A 159 -10.15 -33.68 19.39
C ASP A 159 -10.62 -32.41 20.14
N GLY A 160 -11.40 -31.54 19.48
CA GLY A 160 -11.90 -30.28 20.01
C GLY A 160 -10.94 -29.08 19.84
N THR A 161 -9.76 -29.30 19.28
CA THR A 161 -8.78 -28.21 19.01
C THR A 161 -9.32 -27.21 18.00
N LEU A 162 -9.17 -25.91 18.31
CA LEU A 162 -9.55 -24.82 17.41
C LEU A 162 -8.70 -24.88 16.15
N GLN A 163 -9.35 -24.92 14.99
CA GLN A 163 -8.69 -24.88 13.69
C GLN A 163 -8.56 -23.44 13.22
N ARG A 164 -7.36 -23.08 12.76
CA ARG A 164 -7.10 -21.78 12.17
C ARG A 164 -6.54 -21.94 10.75
N LEU A 165 -6.89 -20.98 9.90
CA LEU A 165 -6.29 -20.88 8.58
C LEU A 165 -4.82 -20.45 8.71
N VAL A 166 -3.93 -21.17 8.03
CA VAL A 166 -2.51 -20.85 7.92
C VAL A 166 -2.25 -20.33 6.50
N VAL A 167 -1.57 -19.23 6.39
CA VAL A 167 -1.22 -18.63 5.09
C VAL A 167 0.29 -18.67 4.91
N PHE A 168 0.76 -19.29 3.84
CA PHE A 168 2.16 -19.31 3.44
C PHE A 168 2.37 -18.33 2.30
N GLY A 169 3.28 -17.38 2.48
CA GLY A 169 3.80 -16.56 1.39
C GLY A 169 4.82 -17.34 0.58
N LEU A 170 4.72 -17.29 -0.74
CA LEU A 170 5.67 -17.92 -1.66
C LEU A 170 6.59 -16.87 -2.29
N GLY A 171 7.60 -17.33 -3.02
CA GLY A 171 8.49 -16.49 -3.79
C GLY A 171 9.15 -15.40 -2.95
N LYS A 172 9.13 -14.16 -3.43
CA LYS A 172 9.76 -13.00 -2.76
C LYS A 172 9.14 -12.68 -1.39
N LEU A 173 7.83 -12.91 -1.24
CA LEU A 173 7.18 -12.73 0.07
C LEU A 173 7.72 -13.73 1.08
N GLY A 174 7.76 -15.02 0.73
CA GLY A 174 8.30 -16.07 1.59
C GLY A 174 9.81 -15.95 1.87
N GLY A 175 10.55 -15.35 0.93
CA GLY A 175 11.99 -15.07 1.08
C GLY A 175 12.32 -13.79 1.83
N GLY A 176 11.33 -12.95 2.19
CA GLY A 176 11.59 -11.66 2.83
C GLY A 176 12.10 -10.57 1.89
N GLU A 177 11.95 -10.75 0.59
CA GLU A 177 12.54 -9.91 -0.47
C GLU A 177 11.47 -9.22 -1.34
N LEU A 178 10.31 -8.90 -0.77
CA LEU A 178 9.21 -8.30 -1.53
C LEU A 178 9.56 -6.87 -1.96
N ASN A 179 9.53 -6.59 -3.25
CA ASN A 179 9.70 -5.23 -3.76
C ASN A 179 8.35 -4.51 -3.98
N PHE A 180 8.39 -3.20 -4.28
CA PHE A 180 7.19 -2.36 -4.40
C PHE A 180 6.18 -2.82 -5.46
N SER A 181 6.63 -3.46 -6.53
CA SER A 181 5.80 -3.85 -7.69
C SER A 181 5.54 -5.35 -7.78
N SER A 182 5.97 -6.14 -6.79
CA SER A 182 5.75 -7.59 -6.81
C SER A 182 4.32 -7.94 -6.50
N ASP A 183 3.80 -8.89 -7.26
CA ASP A 183 2.64 -9.68 -6.87
C ASP A 183 3.03 -10.64 -5.73
N ILE A 184 2.04 -11.10 -4.99
CA ILE A 184 2.23 -12.08 -3.92
C ILE A 184 1.47 -13.36 -4.26
N ASP A 185 2.16 -14.49 -4.14
CA ASP A 185 1.56 -15.81 -4.26
C ASP A 185 1.36 -16.39 -2.87
N LEU A 186 0.14 -16.88 -2.61
CA LEU A 186 -0.26 -17.38 -1.30
C LEU A 186 -0.78 -18.81 -1.40
N VAL A 187 -0.41 -19.63 -0.43
CA VAL A 187 -0.98 -20.95 -0.21
C VAL A 187 -1.74 -20.93 1.11
N TYR A 188 -2.98 -21.38 1.07
CA TYR A 188 -3.84 -21.50 2.24
C TYR A 188 -3.88 -22.95 2.69
N ALA A 189 -3.70 -23.19 3.98
CA ALA A 189 -3.74 -24.51 4.57
C ALA A 189 -4.47 -24.48 5.91
N TYR A 190 -4.97 -25.62 6.32
CA TYR A 190 -5.52 -25.88 7.65
C TYR A 190 -5.04 -27.27 8.12
N PRO A 191 -4.85 -27.48 9.41
CA PRO A 191 -4.23 -28.71 9.94
C PRO A 191 -5.02 -29.96 9.60
N GLU A 192 -6.35 -29.95 9.77
CA GLU A 192 -7.24 -31.04 9.40
C GLU A 192 -8.66 -30.55 9.10
N GLY A 193 -9.49 -31.38 8.47
CA GLY A 193 -10.92 -31.11 8.30
C GLY A 193 -11.63 -31.04 9.66
N GLY A 194 -12.61 -30.15 9.76
CA GLY A 194 -13.37 -29.95 10.98
C GLY A 194 -14.78 -29.44 10.66
N GLU A 195 -15.62 -29.44 11.68
CA GLU A 195 -16.98 -28.89 11.61
C GLU A 195 -17.05 -27.61 12.43
N SER A 196 -17.96 -26.73 12.03
CA SER A 196 -18.25 -25.50 12.79
C SER A 196 -19.16 -25.87 13.98
N ASP A 197 -18.87 -25.27 15.14
CA ASP A 197 -19.69 -25.42 16.35
C ASP A 197 -20.84 -24.39 16.42
N GLY A 198 -21.07 -23.61 15.38
CA GLY A 198 -22.20 -22.70 15.22
C GLY A 198 -23.43 -23.39 14.66
N ALA A 199 -24.60 -22.77 14.88
CA ALA A 199 -25.87 -23.26 14.39
C ALA A 199 -26.16 -22.85 12.95
#